data_6e56eb85ebdb4d84bdc07281402e1ec6
#
_entry.id   6e56eb85ebdb4d84bdc07281402e1ec6
#
_cell.length_a   1.000
_cell.length_b   1.000
_cell.length_c   1.000
_cell.angle_alpha   90.00
_cell.angle_beta   90.00
_cell.angle_gamma   90.00
#
_symmetry.space_group_name_H-M   'P 1'
#
loop_
_entity.id
_entity.type
_entity.pdbx_description
1 polymer ?
#
loop_
_entity_poly.entity_id
_entity_poly.type
_entity_poly.pdbx_seq_one_letter_code
_entity_poly.pdbx_strand_id
1 'polypeptide(L)'
;MFNQPFTGFYRIACNEPCEVEHAGVARSGVVWNVSTLGLYLVLQPPLPGIAEKLRVTFRLSGDPAPITAQARVVWQNLQFMPGTGGKAPSLPPGCGLQFLALDAADRERIDARVRATYPGSHPRSGPDDLGP
;
A
#
# COMPACT_ATOMS: atom_id res chain seq x y z
N MET A 1 15.83 -1.59 -18.23
CA MET A 1 15.32 -0.93 -17.46
C MET A 1 14.11 -1.35 -17.11
N PHE A 2 13.79 -1.30 -16.17
CA PHE A 2 12.59 -1.71 -15.88
C PHE A 2 11.63 -0.69 -16.27
N ASN A 3 10.48 -1.08 -16.63
CA ASN A 3 9.49 -0.22 -17.01
C ASN A 3 8.42 -0.18 -16.02
N GLN A 4 8.83 0.07 -14.85
CA GLN A 4 7.92 0.16 -13.77
C GLN A 4 6.98 1.30 -14.01
N PRO A 5 5.71 1.13 -13.91
CA PRO A 5 4.78 2.23 -14.02
C PRO A 5 5.10 3.26 -12.97
N PHE A 6 5.06 4.53 -13.35
CA PHE A 6 5.33 5.56 -12.39
C PHE A 6 4.37 5.56 -11.24
N THR A 7 3.11 5.20 -11.48
CA THR A 7 2.14 5.15 -10.41
C THR A 7 2.55 4.20 -9.30
N GLY A 8 3.39 3.20 -9.60
CA GLY A 8 3.85 2.27 -8.59
C GLY A 8 4.66 2.91 -7.50
N PHE A 9 5.27 4.06 -7.77
CA PHE A 9 6.06 4.77 -6.78
C PHE A 9 5.25 5.80 -6.02
N TYR A 10 4.03 6.06 -6.41
CA TYR A 10 3.22 7.09 -5.78
C TYR A 10 2.23 6.45 -4.83
N ARG A 11 2.19 6.93 -3.61
CA ARG A 11 1.28 6.42 -2.61
C ARG A 11 0.21 7.42 -2.31
N ILE A 12 -1.01 6.94 -2.14
CA ILE A 12 -2.11 7.79 -1.73
C ILE A 12 -2.44 7.48 -0.29
N ALA A 13 -2.81 8.50 0.46
CA ALA A 13 -3.25 8.33 1.82
C ALA A 13 -4.55 7.54 1.80
N CYS A 14 -4.68 6.61 2.73
CA CYS A 14 -5.87 5.80 2.80
C CYS A 14 -6.53 5.91 4.17
N ASN A 15 -5.77 5.56 5.20
CA ASN A 15 -6.21 5.70 6.58
C ASN A 15 -7.55 5.02 6.84
N GLU A 16 -7.74 3.84 6.25
CA GLU A 16 -8.98 3.07 6.37
C GLU A 16 -8.74 1.80 7.16
N PRO A 17 -9.70 1.41 8.00
CA PRO A 17 -9.57 0.14 8.70
C PRO A 17 -9.53 -1.01 7.71
N CYS A 18 -8.85 -2.06 8.10
CA CYS A 18 -8.75 -3.24 7.26
C CYS A 18 -8.74 -4.49 8.10
N GLU A 19 -8.94 -5.61 7.42
CA GLU A 19 -8.82 -6.92 8.03
C GLU A 19 -7.63 -7.63 7.44
N VAL A 20 -6.87 -8.28 8.30
CA VAL A 20 -5.66 -8.99 7.92
C VAL A 20 -5.82 -10.42 8.36
N GLU A 21 -5.54 -11.35 7.45
CA GLU A 21 -5.47 -12.76 7.79
C GLU A 21 -4.03 -13.20 7.66
N HIS A 22 -3.47 -13.70 8.77
CA HIS A 22 -2.07 -14.10 8.81
C HIS A 22 -1.98 -15.38 9.62
N ALA A 23 -1.44 -16.42 9.01
CA ALA A 23 -1.26 -17.71 9.66
C ALA A 23 -2.58 -18.23 10.25
N GLY A 24 -3.68 -18.00 9.56
CA GLY A 24 -4.99 -18.48 10.00
C GLY A 24 -5.64 -17.63 11.07
N VAL A 25 -5.05 -16.49 11.43
CA VAL A 25 -5.59 -15.63 12.47
C VAL A 25 -6.02 -14.31 11.84
N ALA A 26 -7.23 -13.88 12.17
CA ALA A 26 -7.74 -12.60 11.66
C ALA A 26 -7.39 -11.50 12.65
N ARG A 27 -6.92 -10.38 12.13
CA ARG A 27 -6.55 -9.23 12.92
C ARG A 27 -7.06 -7.97 12.24
N SER A 28 -7.24 -6.92 13.01
CA SER A 28 -7.63 -5.63 12.48
C SER A 28 -6.41 -4.72 12.38
N GLY A 29 -6.38 -3.90 11.36
CA GLY A 29 -5.32 -2.92 11.19
C GLY A 29 -5.85 -1.72 10.46
N VAL A 30 -4.93 -0.87 10.01
CA VAL A 30 -5.27 0.32 9.24
C VAL A 30 -4.33 0.38 8.04
N VAL A 31 -4.89 0.56 6.86
CA VAL A 31 -4.07 0.83 5.68
C VAL A 31 -3.73 2.32 5.72
N TRP A 32 -2.45 2.61 5.92
CA TRP A 32 -2.00 3.98 6.07
C TRP A 32 -1.87 4.68 4.73
N ASN A 33 -1.28 3.97 3.78
CA ASN A 33 -1.21 4.44 2.41
C ASN A 33 -1.15 3.24 1.48
N VAL A 34 -1.41 3.47 0.21
CA VAL A 34 -1.47 2.39 -0.77
C VAL A 34 -0.97 2.90 -2.11
N SER A 35 -0.35 2.00 -2.87
CA SER A 35 0.03 2.21 -4.26
C SER A 35 -0.38 0.99 -5.06
N THR A 36 -0.08 0.99 -6.35
CA THR A 36 -0.38 -0.20 -7.17
C THR A 36 0.55 -1.37 -6.86
N LEU A 37 1.64 -1.13 -6.12
CA LEU A 37 2.60 -2.19 -5.80
C LEU A 37 2.45 -2.75 -4.40
N GLY A 38 1.83 -1.99 -3.50
CA GLY A 38 1.72 -2.43 -2.12
C GLY A 38 1.12 -1.36 -1.23
N LEU A 39 1.22 -1.59 0.07
CA LEU A 39 0.66 -0.67 1.03
C LEU A 39 1.47 -0.68 2.32
N TYR A 40 1.27 0.33 3.15
CA TYR A 40 1.79 0.34 4.50
C TYR A 40 0.65 0.02 5.45
N LEU A 41 0.84 -1.04 6.22
CA LEU A 41 -0.17 -1.55 7.14
C LEU A 41 0.21 -1.19 8.57
N VAL A 42 -0.61 -0.39 9.22
CA VAL A 42 -0.43 -0.11 10.64
C VAL A 42 -1.07 -1.24 11.42
N LEU A 43 -0.29 -1.84 12.31
CA LEU A 43 -0.72 -3.04 13.00
C LEU A 43 -0.10 -3.04 14.39
N GLN A 44 -0.88 -3.45 15.39
CA GLN A 44 -0.36 -3.60 16.73
C GLN A 44 0.64 -4.75 16.76
N PRO A 45 1.74 -4.60 17.47
CA PRO A 45 2.65 -5.75 17.63
C PRO A 45 1.95 -6.92 18.30
N PRO A 46 2.39 -8.14 18.02
CA PRO A 46 3.57 -8.50 17.24
C PRO A 46 3.31 -8.37 15.75
N LEU A 47 4.33 -7.92 15.04
CA LEU A 47 4.21 -7.76 13.60
C LEU A 47 4.57 -9.07 12.89
N PRO A 48 3.97 -9.33 11.73
CA PRO A 48 4.41 -10.48 10.94
C PRO A 48 5.84 -10.29 10.48
N GLY A 49 6.53 -11.40 10.31
CA GLY A 49 7.93 -11.38 9.94
C GLY A 49 8.15 -11.03 8.48
N ILE A 50 9.38 -10.62 8.18
CA ILE A 50 9.78 -10.33 6.81
C ILE A 50 9.52 -11.58 5.95
N ALA A 51 8.99 -11.37 4.76
CA ALA A 51 8.65 -12.39 3.77
C ALA A 51 7.40 -13.20 4.11
N GLU A 52 6.80 -13.01 5.27
CA GLU A 52 5.56 -13.70 5.57
C GLU A 52 4.42 -13.16 4.74
N LYS A 53 3.47 -14.02 4.44
CA LYS A 53 2.38 -13.70 3.55
C LYS A 53 1.13 -13.42 4.34
N LEU A 54 0.37 -12.44 3.87
CA LEU A 54 -0.87 -12.02 4.50
C LEU A 54 -1.93 -11.88 3.43
N ARG A 55 -3.17 -11.94 3.86
CA ARG A 55 -4.28 -11.50 3.02
C ARG A 55 -4.88 -10.27 3.68
N VAL A 56 -5.01 -9.20 2.92
CA VAL A 56 -5.51 -7.94 3.45
C VAL A 56 -6.76 -7.54 2.68
N THR A 57 -7.81 -7.23 3.41
CA THR A 57 -9.06 -6.73 2.82
C THR A 57 -9.26 -5.31 3.30
N PHE A 58 -9.35 -4.38 2.38
CA PHE A 58 -9.40 -2.97 2.71
C PHE A 58 -10.23 -2.22 1.66
N ARG A 59 -10.47 -0.94 1.91
CA ARG A 59 -11.18 -0.07 0.99
C ARG A 59 -10.36 1.16 0.73
N LEU A 60 -10.54 1.73 -0.46
CA LEU A 60 -10.00 3.05 -0.73
C LEU A 60 -10.90 4.08 -0.07
N SER A 61 -10.31 5.20 0.32
CA SER A 61 -11.08 6.23 1.02
C SER A 61 -12.27 6.66 0.17
N GLY A 62 -13.44 6.65 0.80
CA GLY A 62 -14.66 7.08 0.11
C GLY A 62 -15.26 6.05 -0.83
N ASP A 63 -14.69 4.86 -0.92
CA ASP A 63 -15.18 3.83 -1.83
C ASP A 63 -15.60 2.62 -1.00
N PRO A 64 -16.87 2.24 -0.98
CA PRO A 64 -17.31 1.14 -0.13
C PRO A 64 -16.92 -0.24 -0.64
N ALA A 65 -16.47 -0.36 -1.87
CA ALA A 65 -16.17 -1.68 -2.43
C ALA A 65 -14.83 -2.19 -1.91
N PRO A 66 -14.80 -3.37 -1.28
CA PRO A 66 -13.55 -3.86 -0.71
C PRO A 66 -12.59 -4.35 -1.77
N ILE A 67 -11.32 -4.32 -1.42
CA ILE A 67 -10.24 -4.89 -2.20
C ILE A 67 -9.57 -5.93 -1.34
N THR A 68 -9.36 -7.12 -1.87
CA THR A 68 -8.63 -8.17 -1.18
C THR A 68 -7.37 -8.49 -1.95
N ALA A 69 -6.24 -8.46 -1.27
CA ALA A 69 -4.95 -8.71 -1.89
C ALA A 69 -4.17 -9.71 -1.08
N GLN A 70 -3.37 -10.53 -1.79
CA GLN A 70 -2.33 -11.32 -1.16
C GLN A 70 -1.07 -10.48 -1.18
N ALA A 71 -0.37 -10.45 -0.06
CA ALA A 71 0.79 -9.59 0.06
C ALA A 71 1.84 -10.27 0.92
N ARG A 72 3.06 -9.76 0.85
CA ARG A 72 4.12 -10.24 1.73
C ARG A 72 4.79 -9.06 2.40
N VAL A 73 5.34 -9.31 3.58
CA VAL A 73 6.03 -8.28 4.34
C VAL A 73 7.40 -8.04 3.73
N VAL A 74 7.70 -6.81 3.39
CA VAL A 74 9.00 -6.45 2.84
C VAL A 74 9.83 -5.62 3.80
N TRP A 75 9.21 -4.97 4.78
CA TRP A 75 9.94 -4.32 5.86
C TRP A 75 9.02 -4.11 7.04
N GLN A 76 9.63 -3.87 8.20
CA GLN A 76 8.91 -3.68 9.45
C GLN A 76 9.33 -2.37 10.08
N ASN A 77 8.36 -1.70 10.70
CA ASN A 77 8.62 -0.57 11.55
C ASN A 77 8.13 -0.93 12.94
N LEU A 78 9.06 -1.25 13.83
CA LEU A 78 8.69 -1.84 15.11
C LEU A 78 8.33 -0.82 16.16
N GLN A 79 8.58 0.46 15.92
CA GLN A 79 8.26 1.48 16.90
C GLN A 79 7.98 2.77 16.16
N PHE A 80 7.41 3.72 16.90
CA PHE A 80 7.18 5.02 16.35
C PHE A 80 8.51 5.57 15.85
N MET A 81 8.50 6.09 14.63
CA MET A 81 9.67 6.72 14.07
C MET A 81 9.42 8.22 14.06
N PRO A 82 9.98 8.93 15.04
CA PRO A 82 9.81 10.37 15.05
C PRO A 82 10.56 11.00 13.90
N GLY A 83 10.07 12.11 13.43
CA GLY A 83 10.74 12.82 12.39
C GLY A 83 12.04 13.39 12.87
N THR A 84 12.99 13.50 11.97
CA THR A 84 14.29 14.05 12.25
C THR A 84 14.13 15.51 12.63
N GLY A 85 14.69 15.89 13.76
CA GLY A 85 14.59 17.24 14.21
C GLY A 85 13.18 17.66 14.56
N GLY A 86 12.29 16.68 14.70
CA GLY A 86 10.91 16.99 15.02
C GLY A 86 10.11 17.54 13.87
N LYS A 87 10.64 17.46 12.66
CA LYS A 87 9.97 18.08 11.53
C LYS A 87 9.22 17.12 10.66
N ALA A 88 9.69 15.91 10.52
CA ALA A 88 9.02 14.94 9.68
C ALA A 88 7.86 14.32 10.45
N PRO A 89 6.81 13.90 9.77
CA PRO A 89 5.71 13.23 10.46
C PRO A 89 6.16 11.89 11.01
N SER A 90 5.53 11.48 12.09
CA SER A 90 5.79 10.18 12.67
C SER A 90 5.13 9.11 11.83
N LEU A 91 5.72 7.91 11.85
CA LEU A 91 5.15 6.77 11.19
C LEU A 91 4.77 5.74 12.26
N PRO A 92 3.49 5.38 12.38
CA PRO A 92 3.09 4.42 13.41
C PRO A 92 3.69 3.04 13.13
N PRO A 93 3.82 2.20 14.14
CA PRO A 93 4.33 0.84 13.92
C PRO A 93 3.50 0.08 12.91
N GLY A 94 4.17 -0.69 12.09
CA GLY A 94 3.48 -1.45 11.05
C GLY A 94 4.45 -2.11 10.11
N CYS A 95 3.94 -2.48 8.95
CA CYS A 95 4.70 -3.23 7.95
C CYS A 95 4.48 -2.64 6.57
N GLY A 96 5.55 -2.61 5.79
CA GLY A 96 5.41 -2.39 4.36
C GLY A 96 5.11 -3.70 3.69
N LEU A 97 4.07 -3.74 2.87
CA LEU A 97 3.65 -4.94 2.18
C LEU A 97 3.74 -4.75 0.69
N GLN A 98 4.18 -5.79 0.00
CA GLN A 98 4.20 -5.84 -1.46
C GLN A 98 3.08 -6.76 -1.89
N PHE A 99 2.26 -6.31 -2.85
CA PHE A 99 1.21 -7.17 -3.38
C PHE A 99 1.83 -8.33 -4.15
N LEU A 100 1.33 -9.52 -3.86
CA LEU A 100 1.70 -10.72 -4.62
C LEU A 100 0.61 -11.11 -5.59
N ALA A 101 -0.65 -10.88 -5.22
CA ALA A 101 -1.76 -11.15 -6.09
C ALA A 101 -2.84 -10.12 -5.82
N LEU A 102 -3.29 -9.47 -6.87
CA LEU A 102 -4.28 -8.42 -6.80
C LEU A 102 -5.06 -8.47 -8.11
N ASP A 103 -6.39 -8.47 -7.99
CA ASP A 103 -7.23 -8.48 -9.15
C ASP A 103 -6.90 -7.31 -10.06
N ALA A 104 -6.88 -7.56 -11.36
CA ALA A 104 -6.56 -6.51 -12.31
C ALA A 104 -7.53 -5.33 -12.18
N ALA A 105 -8.81 -5.62 -11.95
CA ALA A 105 -9.79 -4.56 -11.78
C ALA A 105 -9.50 -3.73 -10.53
N ASP A 106 -9.06 -4.37 -9.46
CA ASP A 106 -8.74 -3.66 -8.23
C ASP A 106 -7.46 -2.85 -8.39
N ARG A 107 -6.47 -3.39 -9.09
CA ARG A 107 -5.27 -2.63 -9.38
C ARG A 107 -5.60 -1.38 -10.19
N GLU A 108 -6.52 -1.51 -11.12
CA GLU A 108 -6.93 -0.35 -11.91
C GLU A 108 -7.64 0.69 -11.05
N ARG A 109 -8.41 0.26 -10.06
CA ARG A 109 -9.06 1.18 -9.15
C ARG A 109 -8.02 1.99 -8.36
N ILE A 110 -6.98 1.31 -7.89
CA ILE A 110 -5.90 1.99 -7.18
C ILE A 110 -5.19 2.95 -8.12
N ASP A 111 -4.87 2.48 -9.32
CA ASP A 111 -4.16 3.27 -10.29
C ASP A 111 -4.95 4.53 -10.66
N ALA A 112 -6.25 4.40 -10.85
CA ALA A 112 -7.10 5.54 -11.17
C ALA A 112 -7.07 6.57 -10.05
N ARG A 113 -7.07 6.11 -8.80
CA ARG A 113 -7.03 7.01 -7.67
C ARG A 113 -5.68 7.71 -7.59
N VAL A 114 -4.60 6.99 -7.88
CA VAL A 114 -3.27 7.59 -7.89
C VAL A 114 -3.19 8.65 -8.99
N ARG A 115 -3.70 8.35 -10.16
CA ARG A 115 -3.68 9.32 -11.26
C ARG A 115 -4.51 10.57 -10.93
N ALA A 116 -5.62 10.39 -10.23
CA ALA A 116 -6.43 11.53 -9.84
C ALA A 116 -5.72 12.40 -8.80
N THR A 117 -4.93 11.78 -7.93
CA THR A 117 -4.20 12.49 -6.90
C THR A 117 -2.94 13.15 -7.45
N TYR A 118 -2.29 12.50 -8.40
CA TYR A 118 -1.04 12.97 -9.00
C TYR A 118 -1.21 13.00 -10.51
N PRO A 119 -1.86 14.01 -11.06
CA PRO A 119 -2.25 13.97 -12.48
C PRO A 119 -1.12 13.74 -13.45
N GLY A 120 0.11 14.05 -13.11
CA GLY A 120 1.22 13.83 -14.02
C GLY A 120 1.94 12.52 -13.83
N SER A 121 1.44 11.62 -13.00
CA SER A 121 2.20 10.45 -12.57
C SER A 121 2.00 9.22 -13.43
N HIS A 122 0.96 9.17 -14.26
CA HIS A 122 0.71 7.94 -14.97
C HIS A 122 1.77 7.72 -16.03
N PRO A 123 2.03 6.50 -16.28
CA PRO A 123 3.03 6.20 -17.27
C PRO A 123 2.53 6.63 -18.57
N ARG A 124 2.81 6.91 -19.35
CA ARG A 124 2.33 7.23 -20.37
C ARG A 124 2.23 6.24 -21.07
N SER A 125 1.50 5.99 -21.28
CA SER A 125 1.26 5.05 -21.83
C SER A 125 2.21 4.75 -22.68
N GLY A 126 2.82 4.67 -22.67
CA GLY A 126 3.52 4.49 -23.12
C GLY A 126 4.57 4.87 -23.10
N PRO A 127 4.82 4.93 -23.62
CA PRO A 127 5.68 5.31 -23.50
C PRO A 127 6.03 6.15 -23.52
N ASP A 128 5.79 6.39 -23.96
CA ASP A 128 5.89 7.11 -23.93
C ASP A 128 5.78 7.57 -23.36
N ASP A 129 5.50 7.77 -23.22
CA ASP A 129 5.32 8.25 -22.46
C ASP A 129 5.90 8.24 -21.64
N LEU A 130 6.74 8.19 -21.80
CA LEU A 130 7.27 8.44 -21.06
C LEU A 130 7.70 9.00 -21.23
N GLY A 131 7.52 9.36 -21.61
CA GLY A 131 7.65 9.86 -21.68
C GLY A 131 7.69 9.95 -21.94
N PRO A 132 7.92 10.41 -22.48
CA PRO A 132 7.98 10.62 -22.61
C PRO A 132 8.19 10.28 -22.49
#